data_15a724be52eca7c9a3e8da002c7ab7df
#
_entry.id   15a724be52eca7c9a3e8da002c7ab7df
#
_cell.length_a   1.000
_cell.length_b   1.000
_cell.length_c   1.000
_cell.angle_alpha   90.00
_cell.angle_beta   90.00
_cell.angle_gamma   90.00
#
_symmetry.space_group_name_H-M   'P 1'
#
loop_
_entity.id
_entity.type
_entity.pdbx_description
1 polymer ?
#
loop_
_entity_poly.entity_id
_entity_poly.type
_entity_poly.pdbx_seq_one_letter_code
_entity_poly.pdbx_strand_id
1 'polypeptide(L)'
;MAKNYAALATDVVSALGGKENIVAVTHCMTRLRFVLKDESLTDAARLKSISGVLGVVRNDNQCQVIIGNTVSQAYREVVSQLPANLQPAVAEGPHRLTLRRIGAGILDALIGTMSPLIPAIIGGSMVKLLAMILEMTGVLGKGDPTLTILTVIGDGAFFFLPLMVAASAAVKFKTNMSLAIAIAGVLVHPSFIELMAKAAQGEHVEFAFIPVTAVKYTYTVIPALVMTWCLSYIERWVDRITPAVTKNFLKPMLIVLIAAPLAIVLIGPLGIWIGSAISALVYTIHGYLGWLSVAIMGALWPLLVMTGMHRVFTPTIIQTIAETGKEGMVMPSEIGANLSLGGSSLAVAWKTKNPELRQTALAAAASAIMAGISEPALYGVAVRLKRPLIASLISGFICGAVAGMAGLASHSMAAPGLFTSVQFFDPANPMTIVWVFGVMGLAVVLSFVLTLLLGFEDIPVEDEAEKARALQTAPVQNKAAEA
;
A
#
# COMPACT_ATOMS: atom_id res chain seq x y z
N MET A 1 3.42 -25.37 9.14
CA MET A 1 3.31 -26.54 8.23
C MET A 1 3.28 -26.07 6.81
N ALA A 2 4.10 -26.65 5.93
CA ALA A 2 4.02 -26.33 4.50
C ALA A 2 2.69 -26.88 3.97
N LYS A 3 1.79 -26.01 3.49
CA LYS A 3 0.60 -26.44 2.73
C LYS A 3 1.11 -27.28 1.57
N ASN A 4 0.57 -28.48 1.40
CA ASN A 4 0.92 -29.34 0.26
C ASN A 4 0.24 -28.82 -1.01
N TYR A 5 0.85 -27.80 -1.60
CA TYR A 5 0.32 -27.16 -2.80
C TYR A 5 0.34 -28.10 -4.02
N ALA A 6 1.17 -29.14 -4.00
CA ALA A 6 1.18 -30.14 -5.06
C ALA A 6 -0.12 -30.97 -5.06
N ALA A 7 -0.60 -31.38 -3.88
CA ALA A 7 -1.89 -32.07 -3.75
C ALA A 7 -3.05 -31.15 -4.15
N LEU A 8 -3.06 -29.89 -3.65
CA LEU A 8 -4.07 -28.90 -4.02
C LEU A 8 -4.10 -28.68 -5.54
N ALA A 9 -2.94 -28.55 -6.19
CA ALA A 9 -2.85 -28.38 -7.64
C ALA A 9 -3.43 -29.57 -8.39
N THR A 10 -3.11 -30.80 -7.96
CA THR A 10 -3.64 -32.03 -8.56
C THR A 10 -5.15 -32.12 -8.44
N ASP A 11 -5.70 -31.81 -7.27
CA ASP A 11 -7.14 -31.85 -7.01
C ASP A 11 -7.89 -30.78 -7.80
N VAL A 12 -7.35 -29.55 -7.88
CA VAL A 12 -7.93 -28.47 -8.68
C VAL A 12 -7.94 -28.81 -10.16
N VAL A 13 -6.81 -29.29 -10.71
CA VAL A 13 -6.72 -29.68 -12.13
C VAL A 13 -7.66 -30.84 -12.44
N SER A 14 -7.77 -31.83 -11.55
CA SER A 14 -8.72 -32.94 -11.70
C SER A 14 -10.17 -32.47 -11.70
N ALA A 15 -10.56 -31.59 -10.78
CA ALA A 15 -11.90 -31.06 -10.64
C ALA A 15 -12.30 -30.09 -11.79
N LEU A 16 -11.34 -29.57 -12.56
CA LEU A 16 -11.55 -28.77 -13.77
C LEU A 16 -11.75 -29.61 -15.04
N GLY A 17 -11.80 -30.92 -14.93
CA GLY A 17 -11.92 -31.83 -16.07
C GLY A 17 -10.57 -32.34 -16.61
N GLY A 18 -9.48 -32.19 -15.80
CA GLY A 18 -8.17 -32.69 -16.16
C GLY A 18 -7.33 -31.69 -16.98
N LYS A 19 -6.05 -32.08 -17.21
CA LYS A 19 -5.07 -31.23 -17.92
C LYS A 19 -5.49 -30.90 -19.36
N GLU A 20 -6.18 -31.83 -20.01
CA GLU A 20 -6.62 -31.69 -21.41
C GLU A 20 -7.72 -30.64 -21.59
N ASN A 21 -8.47 -30.32 -20.53
CA ASN A 21 -9.53 -29.33 -20.55
C ASN A 21 -9.03 -27.91 -20.30
N ILE A 22 -7.79 -27.75 -19.82
CA ILE A 22 -7.20 -26.43 -19.51
C ILE A 22 -6.51 -25.88 -20.75
N VAL A 23 -6.94 -24.71 -21.20
CA VAL A 23 -6.35 -23.97 -22.32
C VAL A 23 -5.23 -23.03 -21.82
N ALA A 24 -5.48 -22.37 -20.69
CA ALA A 24 -4.52 -21.45 -20.08
C ALA A 24 -4.79 -21.32 -18.59
N VAL A 25 -3.74 -21.03 -17.84
CA VAL A 25 -3.83 -20.70 -16.42
C VAL A 25 -3.05 -19.42 -16.14
N THR A 26 -3.69 -18.53 -15.38
CA THR A 26 -3.07 -17.29 -14.86
C THR A 26 -3.47 -17.13 -13.41
N HIS A 27 -2.85 -16.20 -12.70
CA HIS A 27 -3.28 -15.85 -11.36
C HIS A 27 -3.29 -14.34 -11.13
N CYS A 28 -4.13 -13.89 -10.22
CA CYS A 28 -4.07 -12.57 -9.61
C CYS A 28 -3.65 -12.72 -8.14
N MET A 29 -3.82 -11.68 -7.32
CA MET A 29 -3.35 -11.67 -5.93
C MET A 29 -3.93 -12.78 -5.05
N THR A 30 -5.15 -13.27 -5.35
CA THR A 30 -5.87 -14.24 -4.51
C THR A 30 -6.51 -15.36 -5.28
N ARG A 31 -6.48 -15.37 -6.63
CA ARG A 31 -7.22 -16.29 -7.47
C ARG A 31 -6.37 -16.91 -8.56
N LEU A 32 -6.51 -18.21 -8.77
CA LEU A 32 -6.15 -18.89 -10.01
C LEU A 32 -7.25 -18.66 -11.03
N ARG A 33 -6.89 -18.36 -12.27
CA ARG A 33 -7.83 -18.18 -13.39
C ARG A 33 -7.49 -19.18 -14.46
N PHE A 34 -8.46 -20.06 -14.73
CA PHE A 34 -8.35 -21.09 -15.77
C PHE A 34 -9.24 -20.73 -16.94
N VAL A 35 -8.71 -20.80 -18.14
CA VAL A 35 -9.49 -20.82 -19.38
C VAL A 35 -9.68 -22.28 -19.76
N LEU A 36 -10.91 -22.69 -19.94
CA LEU A 36 -11.29 -24.08 -20.18
C LEU A 36 -11.79 -24.27 -21.61
N LYS A 37 -11.57 -25.47 -22.17
CA LYS A 37 -12.13 -25.85 -23.47
C LYS A 37 -13.61 -26.09 -23.35
N ASP A 38 -14.01 -26.82 -22.30
CA ASP A 38 -15.39 -27.22 -22.01
C ASP A 38 -15.66 -27.00 -20.51
N GLU A 39 -16.54 -26.06 -20.19
CA GLU A 39 -16.95 -25.76 -18.82
C GLU A 39 -17.83 -26.87 -18.20
N SER A 40 -18.48 -27.66 -19.01
CA SER A 40 -19.39 -28.73 -18.52
C SER A 40 -18.65 -29.84 -17.77
N LEU A 41 -17.35 -29.98 -18.03
CA LEU A 41 -16.45 -30.93 -17.37
C LEU A 41 -16.02 -30.49 -15.98
N THR A 42 -16.36 -29.27 -15.56
CA THR A 42 -15.95 -28.72 -14.27
C THR A 42 -16.85 -29.10 -13.14
N ASP A 43 -16.36 -29.82 -12.16
CA ASP A 43 -17.06 -30.12 -10.92
C ASP A 43 -16.89 -29.00 -9.89
N ALA A 44 -17.85 -28.07 -9.89
CA ALA A 44 -17.83 -26.93 -8.98
C ALA A 44 -18.05 -27.30 -7.50
N ALA A 45 -18.74 -28.38 -7.22
CA ALA A 45 -19.00 -28.87 -5.87
C ALA A 45 -17.67 -29.41 -5.29
N ARG A 46 -16.99 -30.24 -6.09
CA ARG A 46 -15.68 -30.76 -5.75
C ARG A 46 -14.63 -29.67 -5.59
N LEU A 47 -14.60 -28.65 -6.49
CA LEU A 47 -13.66 -27.51 -6.36
C LEU A 47 -13.83 -26.75 -5.03
N LYS A 48 -15.07 -26.55 -4.58
CA LYS A 48 -15.36 -25.88 -3.30
C LYS A 48 -14.99 -26.72 -2.08
N SER A 49 -14.94 -28.05 -2.22
CA SER A 49 -14.58 -28.97 -1.14
C SER A 49 -13.06 -29.18 -0.99
N ILE A 50 -12.25 -28.70 -1.94
CA ILE A 50 -10.80 -28.85 -1.89
C ILE A 50 -10.23 -27.98 -0.77
N SER A 51 -9.48 -28.59 0.13
CA SER A 51 -8.80 -27.87 1.21
C SER A 51 -7.82 -26.83 0.65
N GLY A 52 -8.01 -25.56 1.05
CA GLY A 52 -7.23 -24.42 0.55
C GLY A 52 -7.90 -23.63 -0.57
N VAL A 53 -9.06 -24.06 -1.08
CA VAL A 53 -9.92 -23.29 -1.99
C VAL A 53 -10.95 -22.53 -1.15
N LEU A 54 -10.89 -21.20 -1.22
CA LEU A 54 -11.78 -20.28 -0.48
C LEU A 54 -13.09 -20.00 -1.21
N GLY A 55 -13.15 -20.29 -2.49
CA GLY A 55 -14.35 -20.09 -3.31
C GLY A 55 -14.06 -20.28 -4.79
N VAL A 56 -15.13 -20.38 -5.57
CA VAL A 56 -15.08 -20.56 -7.03
C VAL A 56 -16.05 -19.57 -7.69
N VAL A 57 -15.56 -18.83 -8.68
CA VAL A 57 -16.35 -17.90 -9.49
C VAL A 57 -16.24 -18.31 -10.96
N ARG A 58 -17.36 -18.39 -11.64
CA ARG A 58 -17.44 -18.68 -13.07
C ARG A 58 -17.83 -17.43 -13.85
N ASN A 59 -17.14 -17.17 -14.94
CA ASN A 59 -17.45 -16.12 -15.90
C ASN A 59 -17.11 -16.66 -17.29
N ASP A 60 -18.04 -16.57 -18.23
CA ASP A 60 -17.89 -16.90 -19.66
C ASP A 60 -16.54 -17.51 -20.08
N ASN A 61 -16.44 -18.82 -20.14
CA ASN A 61 -15.23 -19.61 -20.45
C ASN A 61 -14.06 -19.49 -19.45
N GLN A 62 -14.25 -18.87 -18.27
CA GLN A 62 -13.20 -18.69 -17.28
C GLN A 62 -13.64 -19.17 -15.90
N CYS A 63 -12.95 -20.17 -15.35
CA CYS A 63 -13.13 -20.60 -13.97
C CYS A 63 -12.07 -19.94 -13.07
N GLN A 64 -12.50 -19.22 -12.04
CA GLN A 64 -11.64 -18.58 -11.06
C GLN A 64 -11.72 -19.32 -9.72
N VAL A 65 -10.59 -19.85 -9.27
CA VAL A 65 -10.46 -20.55 -7.98
C VAL A 65 -9.76 -19.62 -6.99
N ILE A 66 -10.46 -19.25 -5.93
CA ILE A 66 -9.94 -18.32 -4.91
C ILE A 66 -9.10 -19.12 -3.92
N ILE A 67 -7.81 -18.80 -3.82
CA ILE A 67 -6.83 -19.45 -2.94
C ILE A 67 -6.39 -18.54 -1.78
N GLY A 68 -6.51 -17.22 -1.95
CA GLY A 68 -5.99 -16.24 -1.00
C GLY A 68 -4.52 -15.87 -1.24
N ASN A 69 -3.85 -15.38 -0.21
CA ASN A 69 -2.50 -14.79 -0.30
C ASN A 69 -1.40 -15.75 -0.77
N THR A 70 -1.67 -17.06 -0.77
CA THR A 70 -0.72 -18.12 -1.16
C THR A 70 -0.92 -18.59 -2.61
N VAL A 71 -1.71 -17.86 -3.40
CA VAL A 71 -2.02 -18.19 -4.78
C VAL A 71 -0.81 -18.37 -5.69
N SER A 72 0.26 -17.62 -5.47
CA SER A 72 1.50 -17.73 -6.27
C SER A 72 2.22 -19.07 -6.07
N GLN A 73 2.10 -19.68 -4.89
CA GLN A 73 2.64 -21.01 -4.60
C GLN A 73 1.78 -22.07 -5.27
N ALA A 74 0.45 -22.00 -5.12
CA ALA A 74 -0.48 -22.88 -5.79
C ALA A 74 -0.34 -22.80 -7.33
N TYR A 75 -0.16 -21.60 -7.88
CA TYR A 75 0.06 -21.39 -9.31
C TYR A 75 1.30 -22.12 -9.84
N ARG A 76 2.43 -22.01 -9.11
CA ARG A 76 3.67 -22.72 -9.51
C ARG A 76 3.46 -24.22 -9.58
N GLU A 77 2.78 -24.79 -8.61
CA GLU A 77 2.47 -26.23 -8.59
C GLU A 77 1.48 -26.65 -9.69
N VAL A 78 0.49 -25.81 -9.98
CA VAL A 78 -0.43 -26.06 -11.10
C VAL A 78 0.33 -26.03 -12.43
N VAL A 79 1.16 -25.00 -12.65
CA VAL A 79 1.94 -24.86 -13.89
C VAL A 79 2.93 -26.02 -14.06
N SER A 80 3.55 -26.51 -12.98
CA SER A 80 4.46 -27.65 -13.03
C SER A 80 3.81 -28.96 -13.49
N GLN A 81 2.49 -29.08 -13.30
CA GLN A 81 1.71 -30.25 -13.68
C GLN A 81 1.11 -30.15 -15.10
N LEU A 82 1.11 -28.96 -15.69
CA LEU A 82 0.57 -28.74 -17.04
C LEU A 82 1.67 -28.91 -18.10
N PRO A 83 1.31 -29.37 -19.34
CA PRO A 83 2.25 -29.46 -20.44
C PRO A 83 2.94 -28.13 -20.76
N ALA A 84 4.22 -28.18 -21.16
CA ALA A 84 5.05 -26.99 -21.37
C ALA A 84 4.50 -25.99 -22.42
N ASN A 85 3.65 -26.42 -23.31
CA ASN A 85 2.98 -25.61 -24.33
C ASN A 85 1.75 -24.83 -23.81
N LEU A 86 1.31 -25.10 -22.57
CA LEU A 86 0.23 -24.38 -21.91
C LEU A 86 0.72 -23.25 -20.96
N GLN A 87 2.00 -22.96 -20.99
CA GLN A 87 2.56 -21.80 -20.29
C GLN A 87 2.14 -20.50 -20.98
N PRO A 88 1.96 -19.42 -20.22
CA PRO A 88 0.92 -18.42 -20.40
C PRO A 88 0.95 -17.71 -21.73
N ALA A 89 0.11 -18.16 -22.66
CA ALA A 89 -0.30 -17.36 -23.80
C ALA A 89 -1.71 -16.81 -23.53
N VAL A 90 -1.85 -15.93 -22.56
CA VAL A 90 -2.92 -14.94 -22.64
C VAL A 90 -2.29 -13.70 -23.29
N ALA A 91 -2.05 -13.78 -24.59
CA ALA A 91 -2.14 -12.61 -25.42
C ALA A 91 -3.60 -12.16 -25.35
N GLU A 92 -3.89 -11.27 -24.40
CA GLU A 92 -5.07 -10.43 -24.50
C GLU A 92 -4.99 -9.79 -25.90
N GLY A 93 -5.97 -10.06 -26.77
CA GLY A 93 -6.06 -9.41 -28.08
C GLY A 93 -5.96 -7.89 -27.95
N PRO A 94 -5.74 -7.14 -29.05
CA PRO A 94 -5.50 -5.69 -28.97
C PRO A 94 -6.72 -4.98 -28.39
N HIS A 95 -6.74 -4.86 -27.07
CA HIS A 95 -7.79 -4.20 -26.33
C HIS A 95 -7.59 -2.69 -26.43
N ARG A 96 -8.63 -1.99 -26.87
CA ARG A 96 -8.65 -0.52 -26.86
C ARG A 96 -8.34 0.00 -25.46
N LEU A 97 -7.31 0.84 -25.35
CA LEU A 97 -6.96 1.54 -24.12
C LEU A 97 -8.09 2.52 -23.78
N THR A 98 -8.91 2.18 -22.80
CA THR A 98 -9.91 3.09 -22.23
C THR A 98 -9.35 3.70 -20.95
N LEU A 99 -9.71 4.96 -20.65
CA LEU A 99 -9.30 5.65 -19.42
C LEU A 99 -9.63 4.84 -18.17
N ARG A 100 -10.80 4.17 -18.15
CA ARG A 100 -11.21 3.28 -17.05
C ARG A 100 -10.22 2.11 -16.87
N ARG A 101 -9.69 1.57 -17.96
CA ARG A 101 -8.77 0.42 -17.93
C ARG A 101 -7.37 0.84 -17.50
N ILE A 102 -6.92 2.02 -17.94
CA ILE A 102 -5.67 2.63 -17.48
C ILE A 102 -5.73 2.88 -15.96
N GLY A 103 -6.81 3.49 -15.48
CA GLY A 103 -7.01 3.71 -14.04
C GLY A 103 -7.04 2.42 -13.23
N ALA A 104 -7.75 1.39 -13.73
CA ALA A 104 -7.77 0.07 -13.08
C ALA A 104 -6.38 -0.59 -13.07
N GLY A 105 -5.59 -0.46 -14.13
CA GLY A 105 -4.21 -0.96 -14.21
C GLY A 105 -3.26 -0.26 -13.23
N ILE A 106 -3.39 1.05 -13.09
CA ILE A 106 -2.62 1.84 -12.11
C ILE A 106 -2.96 1.41 -10.68
N LEU A 107 -4.26 1.27 -10.36
CA LEU A 107 -4.70 0.80 -9.04
C LEU A 107 -4.21 -0.61 -8.75
N ASP A 108 -4.30 -1.53 -9.71
CA ASP A 108 -3.80 -2.90 -9.57
C ASP A 108 -2.27 -2.92 -9.37
N ALA A 109 -1.53 -2.07 -10.06
CA ALA A 109 -0.09 -1.91 -9.86
C ALA A 109 0.24 -1.39 -8.46
N LEU A 110 -0.47 -0.35 -7.99
CA LEU A 110 -0.29 0.24 -6.67
C LEU A 110 -0.63 -0.77 -5.56
N ILE A 111 -1.81 -1.39 -5.61
CA ILE A 111 -2.24 -2.36 -4.61
C ILE A 111 -1.30 -3.57 -4.58
N GLY A 112 -0.96 -4.11 -5.77
CA GLY A 112 -0.06 -5.26 -5.88
C GLY A 112 1.35 -4.98 -5.36
N THR A 113 1.82 -3.75 -5.49
CA THR A 113 3.14 -3.32 -5.01
C THR A 113 3.12 -3.00 -3.50
N MET A 114 2.06 -2.37 -3.01
CA MET A 114 1.99 -1.93 -1.60
C MET A 114 1.64 -3.06 -0.63
N SER A 115 0.83 -4.04 -1.06
CA SER A 115 0.36 -5.12 -0.17
C SER A 115 1.48 -5.91 0.53
N PRO A 116 2.60 -6.28 -0.12
CA PRO A 116 3.70 -6.99 0.55
C PRO A 116 4.43 -6.13 1.60
N LEU A 117 4.29 -4.81 1.55
CA LEU A 117 4.98 -3.86 2.42
C LEU A 117 4.23 -3.60 3.72
N ILE A 118 2.96 -4.00 3.80
CA ILE A 118 2.06 -3.75 4.95
C ILE A 118 2.70 -4.17 6.30
N PRO A 119 3.31 -5.36 6.46
CA PRO A 119 3.88 -5.75 7.74
C PRO A 119 4.99 -4.81 8.23
N ALA A 120 5.85 -4.33 7.32
CA ALA A 120 6.93 -3.41 7.66
C ALA A 120 6.39 -2.02 8.03
N ILE A 121 5.37 -1.54 7.33
CA ILE A 121 4.70 -0.27 7.60
C ILE A 121 4.01 -0.32 8.97
N ILE A 122 3.28 -1.41 9.28
CA ILE A 122 2.63 -1.60 10.58
C ILE A 122 3.68 -1.63 11.70
N GLY A 123 4.73 -2.43 11.55
CA GLY A 123 5.79 -2.54 12.55
C GLY A 123 6.47 -1.20 12.83
N GLY A 124 6.86 -0.47 11.78
CA GLY A 124 7.45 0.87 11.90
C GLY A 124 6.52 1.86 12.58
N SER A 125 5.23 1.87 12.22
CA SER A 125 4.22 2.73 12.84
C SER A 125 4.07 2.47 14.34
N MET A 126 4.07 1.20 14.76
CA MET A 126 3.94 0.84 16.16
C MET A 126 5.18 1.25 16.98
N VAL A 127 6.38 1.17 16.41
CA VAL A 127 7.60 1.67 17.07
C VAL A 127 7.59 3.20 17.17
N LYS A 128 7.13 3.92 16.15
CA LYS A 128 6.92 5.38 16.23
C LYS A 128 5.94 5.76 17.34
N LEU A 129 4.84 5.02 17.45
CA LEU A 129 3.87 5.22 18.52
C LEU A 129 4.51 5.01 19.89
N LEU A 130 5.29 3.95 20.07
CA LEU A 130 6.01 3.70 21.32
C LEU A 130 6.98 4.84 21.66
N ALA A 131 7.78 5.30 20.70
CA ALA A 131 8.70 6.42 20.89
C ALA A 131 7.96 7.69 21.33
N MET A 132 6.83 8.02 20.69
CA MET A 132 5.98 9.16 21.03
C MET A 132 5.42 9.04 22.45
N ILE A 133 4.94 7.87 22.87
CA ILE A 133 4.42 7.64 24.23
C ILE A 133 5.52 7.84 25.28
N LEU A 134 6.73 7.31 25.04
CA LEU A 134 7.86 7.45 25.96
C LEU A 134 8.32 8.92 26.10
N GLU A 135 8.28 9.68 25.01
CA GLU A 135 8.55 11.12 25.03
C GLU A 135 7.47 11.88 25.81
N MET A 136 6.19 11.64 25.52
CA MET A 136 5.07 12.34 26.16
C MET A 136 4.93 12.04 27.65
N THR A 137 5.24 10.82 28.07
CA THR A 137 5.22 10.43 29.50
C THR A 137 6.44 10.93 30.27
N GLY A 138 7.40 11.55 29.58
CA GLY A 138 8.64 12.06 30.20
C GLY A 138 9.65 10.96 30.58
N VAL A 139 9.42 9.71 30.19
CA VAL A 139 10.36 8.60 30.41
C VAL A 139 11.64 8.81 29.62
N LEU A 140 11.52 9.34 28.38
CA LEU A 140 12.64 9.76 27.54
C LEU A 140 12.48 11.23 27.19
N GLY A 141 13.55 11.99 27.39
CA GLY A 141 13.59 13.43 27.08
C GLY A 141 13.92 13.72 25.62
N LYS A 142 13.55 14.92 25.14
CA LYS A 142 13.99 15.42 23.85
C LYS A 142 15.52 15.46 23.79
N GLY A 143 16.12 14.83 22.78
CA GLY A 143 17.56 14.71 22.64
C GLY A 143 18.19 13.47 23.26
N ASP A 144 17.38 12.61 23.92
CA ASP A 144 17.85 11.31 24.38
C ASP A 144 18.23 10.42 23.18
N PRO A 145 19.45 9.85 23.15
CA PRO A 145 19.88 8.96 22.09
C PRO A 145 18.94 7.76 21.90
N THR A 146 18.36 7.23 22.98
CA THR A 146 17.43 6.11 22.92
C THR A 146 16.15 6.50 22.19
N LEU A 147 15.62 7.69 22.44
CA LEU A 147 14.45 8.22 21.73
C LEU A 147 14.76 8.41 20.24
N THR A 148 15.94 8.95 19.93
CA THR A 148 16.41 9.13 18.54
C THR A 148 16.50 7.78 17.82
N ILE A 149 17.10 6.76 18.45
CA ILE A 149 17.23 5.42 17.88
C ILE A 149 15.86 4.78 17.66
N LEU A 150 14.95 4.86 18.63
CA LEU A 150 13.59 4.34 18.50
C LEU A 150 12.85 5.02 17.34
N THR A 151 13.00 6.33 17.21
CA THR A 151 12.42 7.09 16.10
C THR A 151 12.97 6.63 14.76
N VAL A 152 14.28 6.42 14.64
CA VAL A 152 14.92 5.91 13.41
C VAL A 152 14.46 4.50 13.10
N ILE A 153 14.35 3.61 14.10
CA ILE A 153 13.83 2.24 13.92
C ILE A 153 12.41 2.29 13.38
N GLY A 154 11.54 3.12 13.96
CA GLY A 154 10.16 3.28 13.49
C GLY A 154 10.05 3.95 12.14
N ASP A 155 10.99 4.82 11.78
CA ASP A 155 10.99 5.56 10.52
C ASP A 155 11.60 4.78 9.35
N GLY A 156 12.38 3.74 9.62
CA GLY A 156 13.14 3.03 8.59
C GLY A 156 12.30 2.55 7.41
N ALA A 157 11.12 1.96 7.67
CA ALA A 157 10.22 1.51 6.62
C ALA A 157 9.64 2.67 5.79
N PHE A 158 9.46 3.84 6.39
CA PHE A 158 8.92 5.02 5.71
C PHE A 158 10.00 5.77 4.94
N PHE A 159 11.15 5.99 5.55
CA PHE A 159 12.26 6.67 4.91
C PHE A 159 12.74 5.93 3.66
N PHE A 160 12.91 4.60 3.77
CA PHE A 160 13.33 3.73 2.68
C PHE A 160 12.18 3.16 1.85
N LEU A 161 11.00 3.76 1.93
CA LEU A 161 9.84 3.34 1.16
C LEU A 161 10.13 3.20 -0.35
N PRO A 162 10.89 4.09 -1.01
CA PRO A 162 11.25 3.91 -2.42
C PRO A 162 11.96 2.60 -2.73
N LEU A 163 12.86 2.13 -1.85
CA LEU A 163 13.57 0.85 -2.04
C LEU A 163 12.61 -0.33 -1.92
N MET A 164 11.76 -0.29 -0.90
CA MET A 164 10.77 -1.35 -0.65
C MET A 164 9.75 -1.44 -1.79
N VAL A 165 9.29 -0.28 -2.27
CA VAL A 165 8.40 -0.17 -3.43
C VAL A 165 9.08 -0.71 -4.68
N ALA A 166 10.34 -0.35 -4.94
CA ALA A 166 11.10 -0.84 -6.10
C ALA A 166 11.25 -2.37 -6.06
N ALA A 167 11.56 -2.94 -4.90
CA ALA A 167 11.66 -4.40 -4.72
C ALA A 167 10.33 -5.11 -5.02
N SER A 168 9.24 -4.62 -4.45
CA SER A 168 7.91 -5.20 -4.64
C SER A 168 7.39 -4.99 -6.07
N ALA A 169 7.60 -3.80 -6.65
CA ALA A 169 7.25 -3.49 -8.03
C ALA A 169 8.03 -4.33 -9.04
N ALA A 170 9.30 -4.66 -8.74
CA ALA A 170 10.10 -5.54 -9.61
C ALA A 170 9.47 -6.93 -9.76
N VAL A 171 8.90 -7.47 -8.68
CA VAL A 171 8.13 -8.73 -8.74
C VAL A 171 6.87 -8.54 -9.58
N LYS A 172 6.14 -7.43 -9.39
CA LYS A 172 4.90 -7.13 -10.12
C LYS A 172 5.14 -6.98 -11.62
N PHE A 173 6.19 -6.24 -12.01
CA PHE A 173 6.52 -5.95 -13.41
C PHE A 173 7.48 -6.97 -14.04
N LYS A 174 7.85 -8.03 -13.30
CA LYS A 174 8.75 -9.10 -13.77
C LYS A 174 10.09 -8.57 -14.30
N THR A 175 10.72 -7.69 -13.55
CA THR A 175 12.06 -7.14 -13.81
C THR A 175 13.03 -7.53 -12.69
N ASN A 176 14.32 -7.25 -12.86
CA ASN A 176 15.34 -7.62 -11.90
C ASN A 176 15.23 -6.77 -10.62
N MET A 177 14.93 -7.45 -9.50
CA MET A 177 14.74 -6.80 -8.19
C MET A 177 16.01 -6.10 -7.70
N SER A 178 17.19 -6.71 -7.88
CA SER A 178 18.45 -6.11 -7.41
C SER A 178 18.77 -4.81 -8.15
N LEU A 179 18.50 -4.75 -9.44
CA LEU A 179 18.67 -3.54 -10.24
C LEU A 179 17.65 -2.47 -9.85
N ALA A 180 16.39 -2.86 -9.61
CA ALA A 180 15.37 -1.92 -9.14
C ALA A 180 15.73 -1.30 -7.79
N ILE A 181 16.20 -2.11 -6.83
CA ILE A 181 16.68 -1.64 -5.53
C ILE A 181 17.89 -0.73 -5.70
N ALA A 182 18.87 -1.09 -6.53
CA ALA A 182 20.06 -0.30 -6.76
C ALA A 182 19.73 1.10 -7.31
N ILE A 183 18.82 1.19 -8.28
CA ILE A 183 18.40 2.47 -8.86
C ILE A 183 17.60 3.29 -7.85
N ALA A 184 16.68 2.67 -7.10
CA ALA A 184 15.98 3.36 -6.02
C ALA A 184 16.96 3.83 -4.92
N GLY A 185 18.03 3.07 -4.66
CA GLY A 185 19.11 3.42 -3.75
C GLY A 185 19.83 4.70 -4.15
N VAL A 186 20.00 4.98 -5.43
CA VAL A 186 20.56 6.25 -5.92
C VAL A 186 19.70 7.43 -5.45
N LEU A 187 18.38 7.30 -5.53
CA LEU A 187 17.44 8.39 -5.16
C LEU A 187 17.44 8.73 -3.66
N VAL A 188 17.81 7.77 -2.81
CA VAL A 188 17.87 7.96 -1.35
C VAL A 188 19.32 7.92 -0.82
N HIS A 189 20.31 7.97 -1.71
CA HIS A 189 21.71 8.03 -1.31
C HIS A 189 22.00 9.33 -0.54
N PRO A 190 22.71 9.30 0.61
CA PRO A 190 22.94 10.49 1.42
C PRO A 190 23.53 11.66 0.65
N SER A 191 24.56 11.43 -0.18
CA SER A 191 25.15 12.49 -1.02
C SER A 191 24.18 13.05 -2.05
N PHE A 192 23.24 12.23 -2.56
CA PHE A 192 22.22 12.72 -3.48
C PHE A 192 21.16 13.55 -2.75
N ILE A 193 20.77 13.14 -1.54
CA ILE A 193 19.87 13.92 -0.67
C ILE A 193 20.48 15.29 -0.36
N GLU A 194 21.77 15.32 0.00
CA GLU A 194 22.50 16.57 0.26
C GLU A 194 22.56 17.46 -0.98
N LEU A 195 22.85 16.87 -2.16
CA LEU A 195 22.86 17.57 -3.43
C LEU A 195 21.51 18.20 -3.75
N MET A 196 20.42 17.46 -3.51
CA MET A 196 19.05 17.97 -3.70
C MET A 196 18.69 19.06 -2.70
N ALA A 197 19.20 18.99 -1.47
CA ALA A 197 19.02 20.05 -0.48
C ALA A 197 19.72 21.34 -0.90
N LYS A 198 20.92 21.27 -1.48
CA LYS A 198 21.64 22.42 -2.05
C LYS A 198 20.90 22.99 -3.26
N ALA A 199 20.42 22.12 -4.16
CA ALA A 199 19.61 22.55 -5.29
C ALA A 199 18.33 23.28 -4.85
N ALA A 200 17.71 22.85 -3.75
CA ALA A 200 16.55 23.54 -3.16
C ALA A 200 16.89 24.94 -2.59
N GLN A 201 18.14 25.19 -2.24
CA GLN A 201 18.66 26.50 -1.80
C GLN A 201 19.08 27.41 -2.98
N GLY A 202 18.92 26.96 -4.21
CA GLY A 202 19.22 27.71 -5.42
C GLY A 202 20.58 27.42 -6.06
N GLU A 203 21.31 26.40 -5.57
CA GLU A 203 22.52 25.95 -6.25
C GLU A 203 22.19 25.26 -7.58
N HIS A 204 22.95 25.58 -8.63
CA HIS A 204 22.80 24.94 -9.92
C HIS A 204 23.34 23.51 -9.90
N VAL A 205 22.43 22.52 -10.06
CA VAL A 205 22.80 21.11 -10.14
C VAL A 205 22.43 20.59 -11.51
N GLU A 206 23.42 20.01 -12.19
CA GLU A 206 23.26 19.48 -13.55
C GLU A 206 23.81 18.05 -13.66
N PHE A 207 23.16 17.24 -14.47
CA PHE A 207 23.68 15.96 -14.91
C PHE A 207 23.87 16.01 -16.43
N ALA A 208 25.12 15.95 -16.88
CA ALA A 208 25.46 15.98 -18.31
C ALA A 208 24.78 17.17 -19.06
N PHE A 209 24.87 18.38 -18.49
CA PHE A 209 24.28 19.63 -19.02
C PHE A 209 22.73 19.69 -18.93
N ILE A 210 22.09 18.71 -18.30
CA ILE A 210 20.66 18.71 -18.08
C ILE A 210 20.40 19.15 -16.63
N PRO A 211 19.64 20.22 -16.41
CA PRO A 211 19.37 20.70 -15.06
C PRO A 211 18.56 19.66 -14.28
N VAL A 212 18.97 19.40 -13.04
CA VAL A 212 18.30 18.49 -12.12
C VAL A 212 17.44 19.30 -11.16
N THR A 213 16.14 18.99 -11.17
CA THR A 213 15.19 19.65 -10.27
C THR A 213 15.35 19.11 -8.85
N ALA A 214 15.33 20.00 -7.85
CA ALA A 214 15.41 19.64 -6.44
C ALA A 214 14.18 18.77 -6.04
N VAL A 215 14.41 17.51 -5.70
CA VAL A 215 13.35 16.55 -5.32
C VAL A 215 13.77 15.78 -4.07
N LYS A 216 12.87 15.66 -3.12
CA LYS A 216 13.01 14.74 -1.99
C LYS A 216 12.29 13.43 -2.29
N TYR A 217 13.04 12.37 -2.53
CA TYR A 217 12.49 11.06 -2.89
C TYR A 217 12.16 10.16 -1.69
N THR A 218 12.75 10.43 -0.51
CA THR A 218 12.41 9.70 0.72
C THR A 218 10.91 9.78 0.98
N TYR A 219 10.33 8.73 1.54
CA TYR A 219 8.88 8.59 1.83
C TYR A 219 7.97 8.53 0.60
N THR A 220 8.50 8.47 -0.63
CA THR A 220 7.67 8.49 -1.84
C THR A 220 7.41 7.08 -2.39
N VAL A 221 6.28 6.92 -3.08
CA VAL A 221 5.85 5.66 -3.71
C VAL A 221 5.90 5.77 -5.23
N ILE A 222 5.29 6.82 -5.77
CA ILE A 222 5.05 6.95 -7.21
C ILE A 222 6.33 6.97 -8.05
N PRO A 223 7.37 7.76 -7.71
CA PRO A 223 8.61 7.76 -8.48
C PRO A 223 9.26 6.37 -8.58
N ALA A 224 9.31 5.62 -7.46
CA ALA A 224 9.90 4.28 -7.44
C ALA A 224 9.06 3.27 -8.23
N LEU A 225 7.73 3.37 -8.18
CA LEU A 225 6.82 2.52 -8.94
C LEU A 225 6.98 2.74 -10.45
N VAL A 226 6.95 4.02 -10.89
CA VAL A 226 7.09 4.39 -12.30
C VAL A 226 8.49 4.04 -12.81
N MET A 227 9.53 4.32 -12.02
CA MET A 227 10.91 3.96 -12.34
C MET A 227 11.05 2.45 -12.58
N THR A 228 10.49 1.62 -11.70
CA THR A 228 10.56 0.15 -11.83
C THR A 228 9.75 -0.36 -13.01
N TRP A 229 8.62 0.27 -13.30
CA TRP A 229 7.86 -0.02 -14.52
C TRP A 229 8.68 0.32 -15.77
N CYS A 230 9.30 1.49 -15.86
CA CYS A 230 10.21 1.87 -16.95
C CYS A 230 11.40 0.91 -17.04
N LEU A 231 11.98 0.52 -15.90
CA LEU A 231 13.08 -0.43 -15.82
C LEU A 231 12.74 -1.75 -16.52
N SER A 232 11.51 -2.24 -16.42
CA SER A 232 11.08 -3.48 -17.07
C SER A 232 11.17 -3.41 -18.60
N TYR A 233 11.04 -2.22 -19.19
CA TYR A 233 11.22 -1.99 -20.62
C TYR A 233 12.69 -1.79 -20.98
N ILE A 234 13.41 -1.01 -20.18
CA ILE A 234 14.85 -0.76 -20.37
C ILE A 234 15.62 -2.09 -20.32
N GLU A 235 15.31 -2.94 -19.34
CA GLU A 235 15.95 -4.25 -19.20
C GLU A 235 15.76 -5.12 -20.44
N ARG A 236 14.53 -5.19 -20.96
CA ARG A 236 14.22 -5.95 -22.19
C ARG A 236 14.89 -5.38 -23.42
N TRP A 237 14.99 -4.06 -23.52
CA TRP A 237 15.64 -3.39 -24.63
C TRP A 237 17.17 -3.61 -24.59
N VAL A 238 17.80 -3.37 -23.44
CA VAL A 238 19.25 -3.59 -23.24
C VAL A 238 19.61 -5.06 -23.46
N ASP A 239 18.76 -5.99 -23.01
CA ASP A 239 18.97 -7.43 -23.21
C ASP A 239 19.07 -7.82 -24.69
N ARG A 240 18.34 -7.14 -25.58
CA ARG A 240 18.33 -7.38 -27.02
C ARG A 240 19.59 -6.84 -27.73
N ILE A 241 20.12 -5.71 -27.24
CA ILE A 241 21.25 -5.03 -27.89
C ILE A 241 22.61 -5.47 -27.35
N THR A 242 22.64 -6.14 -26.17
CA THR A 242 23.89 -6.52 -25.52
C THR A 242 24.40 -7.86 -26.08
N PRO A 243 25.65 -7.91 -26.61
CA PRO A 243 26.24 -9.15 -27.11
C PRO A 243 26.39 -10.21 -26.02
N ALA A 244 26.21 -11.48 -26.37
CA ALA A 244 26.23 -12.59 -25.41
C ALA A 244 27.53 -12.67 -24.60
N VAL A 245 28.66 -12.36 -25.21
CA VAL A 245 30.00 -12.44 -24.58
C VAL A 245 30.15 -11.43 -23.43
N THR A 246 29.56 -10.23 -23.54
CA THR A 246 29.70 -9.14 -22.59
C THR A 246 28.48 -8.99 -21.68
N LYS A 247 27.46 -9.83 -21.86
CA LYS A 247 26.13 -9.70 -21.23
C LYS A 247 26.18 -9.64 -19.70
N ASN A 248 27.09 -10.37 -19.07
CA ASN A 248 27.17 -10.50 -17.61
C ASN A 248 27.56 -9.19 -16.89
N PHE A 249 28.31 -8.30 -17.52
CA PHE A 249 28.72 -7.01 -16.94
C PHE A 249 28.17 -5.81 -17.70
N LEU A 250 28.10 -5.87 -19.02
CA LEU A 250 27.65 -4.74 -19.85
C LEU A 250 26.15 -4.49 -19.70
N LYS A 251 25.34 -5.55 -19.65
CA LYS A 251 23.87 -5.42 -19.48
C LYS A 251 23.52 -4.69 -18.19
N PRO A 252 23.94 -5.15 -16.98
CA PRO A 252 23.57 -4.43 -15.74
C PRO A 252 24.16 -3.00 -15.70
N MET A 253 25.36 -2.78 -16.22
CA MET A 253 25.97 -1.45 -16.30
C MET A 253 25.11 -0.49 -17.14
N LEU A 254 24.73 -0.90 -18.37
CA LEU A 254 23.90 -0.08 -19.25
C LEU A 254 22.52 0.18 -18.65
N ILE A 255 21.91 -0.82 -18.00
CA ILE A 255 20.60 -0.66 -17.37
C ILE A 255 20.68 0.41 -16.29
N VAL A 256 21.65 0.35 -15.38
CA VAL A 256 21.79 1.34 -14.28
C VAL A 256 22.13 2.72 -14.86
N LEU A 257 23.03 2.79 -15.84
CA LEU A 257 23.45 4.05 -16.46
C LEU A 257 22.32 4.76 -17.24
N ILE A 258 21.34 4.02 -17.74
CA ILE A 258 20.18 4.60 -18.42
C ILE A 258 19.04 4.88 -17.43
N ALA A 259 18.73 3.92 -16.56
CA ALA A 259 17.57 4.03 -15.69
C ALA A 259 17.74 5.03 -14.56
N ALA A 260 18.94 5.16 -13.95
CA ALA A 260 19.15 6.10 -12.87
C ALA A 260 19.08 7.58 -13.33
N PRO A 261 19.73 8.01 -14.41
CA PRO A 261 19.54 9.36 -14.95
C PRO A 261 18.10 9.64 -15.37
N LEU A 262 17.43 8.68 -15.99
CA LEU A 262 16.02 8.81 -16.37
C LEU A 262 15.13 9.03 -15.11
N ALA A 263 15.40 8.31 -14.04
CA ALA A 263 14.69 8.49 -12.78
C ALA A 263 14.94 9.88 -12.19
N ILE A 264 16.16 10.37 -12.22
CA ILE A 264 16.55 11.68 -11.67
C ILE A 264 16.02 12.83 -12.52
N VAL A 265 16.23 12.75 -13.84
CA VAL A 265 15.99 13.90 -14.76
C VAL A 265 14.52 13.98 -15.17
N LEU A 266 13.86 12.84 -15.40
CA LEU A 266 12.50 12.83 -15.96
C LEU A 266 11.45 12.45 -14.91
N ILE A 267 11.62 11.34 -14.22
CA ILE A 267 10.58 10.81 -13.34
C ILE A 267 10.41 11.67 -12.09
N GLY A 268 11.51 12.15 -11.53
CA GLY A 268 11.49 13.02 -10.36
C GLY A 268 10.78 14.35 -10.63
N PRO A 269 11.21 15.14 -11.63
CA PRO A 269 10.56 16.38 -12.01
C PRO A 269 9.08 16.22 -12.37
N LEU A 270 8.72 15.15 -13.11
CA LEU A 270 7.32 14.83 -13.39
C LEU A 270 6.51 14.58 -12.12
N GLY A 271 7.06 13.85 -11.16
CA GLY A 271 6.44 13.60 -9.86
C GLY A 271 6.18 14.90 -9.10
N ILE A 272 7.16 15.81 -9.08
CA ILE A 272 7.00 17.14 -8.47
C ILE A 272 5.97 17.98 -9.24
N TRP A 273 6.07 18.02 -10.56
CA TRP A 273 5.13 18.82 -11.36
C TRP A 273 3.69 18.39 -11.13
N ILE A 274 3.44 17.08 -11.11
CA ILE A 274 2.12 16.53 -10.77
C ILE A 274 1.73 16.95 -9.34
N GLY A 275 2.66 16.84 -8.39
CA GLY A 275 2.43 17.23 -7.01
C GLY A 275 2.13 18.72 -6.85
N SER A 276 2.91 19.59 -7.49
CA SER A 276 2.70 21.03 -7.45
C SER A 276 1.38 21.44 -8.12
N ALA A 277 1.02 20.79 -9.22
CA ALA A 277 -0.27 21.00 -9.88
C ALA A 277 -1.44 20.60 -8.97
N ILE A 278 -1.33 19.49 -8.26
CA ILE A 278 -2.34 19.05 -7.28
C ILE A 278 -2.42 20.06 -6.12
N SER A 279 -1.28 20.49 -5.57
CA SER A 279 -1.24 21.50 -4.51
C SER A 279 -1.89 22.80 -4.95
N ALA A 280 -1.49 23.37 -6.09
CA ALA A 280 -2.04 24.60 -6.62
C ALA A 280 -3.56 24.48 -6.84
N LEU A 281 -4.02 23.38 -7.42
CA LEU A 281 -5.45 23.10 -7.61
C LEU A 281 -6.18 23.09 -6.26
N VAL A 282 -5.64 22.39 -5.29
CA VAL A 282 -6.25 22.19 -3.97
C VAL A 282 -6.41 23.52 -3.22
N TYR A 283 -5.35 24.34 -3.13
CA TYR A 283 -5.41 25.62 -2.41
C TYR A 283 -6.24 26.68 -3.16
N THR A 284 -6.26 26.64 -4.49
CA THR A 284 -7.17 27.46 -5.28
C THR A 284 -8.63 27.07 -4.98
N ILE A 285 -8.92 25.78 -4.97
CA ILE A 285 -10.25 25.26 -4.63
C ILE A 285 -10.62 25.63 -3.18
N HIS A 286 -9.68 25.55 -2.24
CA HIS A 286 -9.91 25.96 -0.85
C HIS A 286 -10.31 27.43 -0.75
N GLY A 287 -9.66 28.30 -1.50
CA GLY A 287 -10.01 29.72 -1.55
C GLY A 287 -11.47 30.01 -2.00
N TYR A 288 -12.01 29.15 -2.87
CA TYR A 288 -13.39 29.27 -3.35
C TYR A 288 -14.40 28.48 -2.52
N LEU A 289 -14.08 27.28 -2.08
CA LEU A 289 -15.02 26.36 -1.42
C LEU A 289 -14.98 26.41 0.11
N GLY A 290 -13.95 27.01 0.72
CA GLY A 290 -13.82 27.12 2.17
C GLY A 290 -13.93 25.74 2.86
N TRP A 291 -14.87 25.59 3.79
CA TRP A 291 -15.07 24.36 4.56
C TRP A 291 -15.31 23.11 3.72
N LEU A 292 -15.92 23.26 2.53
CA LEU A 292 -16.21 22.13 1.65
C LEU A 292 -14.93 21.49 1.09
N SER A 293 -13.88 22.27 0.89
CA SER A 293 -12.58 21.74 0.48
C SER A 293 -11.93 20.86 1.56
N VAL A 294 -12.10 21.25 2.83
CA VAL A 294 -11.64 20.46 3.99
C VAL A 294 -12.40 19.14 4.05
N ALA A 295 -13.71 19.17 3.78
CA ALA A 295 -14.55 17.97 3.70
C ALA A 295 -14.11 17.01 2.60
N ILE A 296 -13.91 17.54 1.39
CA ILE A 296 -13.44 16.74 0.24
C ILE A 296 -12.07 16.16 0.53
N MET A 297 -11.14 16.94 1.09
CA MET A 297 -9.81 16.47 1.44
C MET A 297 -9.88 15.37 2.51
N GLY A 298 -10.72 15.52 3.53
CA GLY A 298 -10.94 14.51 4.56
C GLY A 298 -11.46 13.18 4.01
N ALA A 299 -12.32 13.22 2.99
CA ALA A 299 -12.75 12.04 2.27
C ALA A 299 -11.62 11.42 1.42
N LEU A 300 -10.85 12.26 0.71
CA LEU A 300 -9.81 11.77 -0.21
C LEU A 300 -8.52 11.38 0.50
N TRP A 301 -8.28 11.87 1.70
CA TRP A 301 -7.03 11.68 2.42
C TRP A 301 -6.57 10.21 2.53
N PRO A 302 -7.42 9.24 2.92
CA PRO A 302 -7.02 7.85 2.95
C PRO A 302 -6.56 7.32 1.59
N LEU A 303 -7.15 7.80 0.49
CA LEU A 303 -6.74 7.42 -0.87
C LEU A 303 -5.38 8.05 -1.25
N LEU A 304 -5.14 9.28 -0.83
CA LEU A 304 -3.85 9.95 -1.02
C LEU A 304 -2.75 9.27 -0.19
N VAL A 305 -3.06 8.85 1.04
CA VAL A 305 -2.14 8.05 1.87
C VAL A 305 -1.83 6.71 1.20
N MET A 306 -2.83 6.03 0.67
CA MET A 306 -2.69 4.74 0.00
C MET A 306 -1.74 4.82 -1.22
N THR A 307 -1.73 5.93 -1.92
CA THR A 307 -0.85 6.16 -3.08
C THR A 307 0.48 6.82 -2.71
N GLY A 308 0.67 7.24 -1.45
CA GLY A 308 1.81 8.02 -1.00
C GLY A 308 1.77 9.48 -1.45
N MET A 309 0.71 9.90 -2.16
CA MET A 309 0.58 11.28 -2.71
C MET A 309 0.33 12.33 -1.63
N HIS A 310 -0.14 11.95 -0.43
CA HIS A 310 -0.31 12.86 0.69
C HIS A 310 0.97 13.66 1.03
N ARG A 311 2.16 13.07 0.79
CA ARG A 311 3.47 13.73 1.03
C ARG A 311 3.74 14.92 0.10
N VAL A 312 3.03 15.01 -1.01
CA VAL A 312 3.13 16.15 -1.92
C VAL A 312 2.70 17.46 -1.26
N PHE A 313 1.78 17.38 -0.29
CA PHE A 313 1.31 18.55 0.45
C PHE A 313 2.31 19.03 1.52
N THR A 314 3.26 18.17 1.94
CA THR A 314 4.23 18.48 3.00
C THR A 314 4.96 19.82 2.79
N PRO A 315 5.57 20.13 1.63
CA PRO A 315 6.25 21.42 1.42
C PRO A 315 5.28 22.60 1.54
N THR A 316 4.08 22.45 0.99
CA THR A 316 3.07 23.51 1.00
C THR A 316 2.54 23.77 2.41
N ILE A 317 2.32 22.71 3.21
CA ILE A 317 1.93 22.83 4.63
C ILE A 317 2.99 23.61 5.41
N ILE A 318 4.28 23.23 5.26
CA ILE A 318 5.39 23.89 5.95
C ILE A 318 5.48 25.36 5.55
N GLN A 319 5.38 25.65 4.26
CA GLN A 319 5.44 27.02 3.75
C GLN A 319 4.27 27.85 4.30
N THR A 320 3.06 27.33 4.26
CA THR A 320 1.87 28.03 4.76
C THR A 320 1.98 28.32 6.25
N ILE A 321 2.44 27.36 7.06
CA ILE A 321 2.67 27.59 8.49
C ILE A 321 3.76 28.64 8.71
N ALA A 322 4.84 28.60 7.94
CA ALA A 322 5.93 29.59 8.05
C ALA A 322 5.50 31.02 7.68
N GLU A 323 4.63 31.16 6.67
CA GLU A 323 4.17 32.46 6.18
C GLU A 323 3.01 33.04 7.01
N THR A 324 2.05 32.19 7.41
CA THR A 324 0.81 32.62 8.05
C THR A 324 0.68 32.24 9.52
N GLY A 325 1.60 31.44 10.04
CA GLY A 325 1.58 30.89 11.40
C GLY A 325 0.66 29.68 11.59
N LYS A 326 -0.16 29.33 10.59
CA LYS A 326 -1.12 28.21 10.69
C LYS A 326 -1.55 27.68 9.31
N GLU A 327 -1.99 26.42 9.28
CA GLU A 327 -2.54 25.76 8.10
C GLU A 327 -3.95 25.25 8.39
N GLY A 328 -4.94 25.67 7.59
CA GLY A 328 -6.36 25.50 7.85
C GLY A 328 -7.09 24.54 6.91
N MET A 329 -6.40 23.78 6.05
CA MET A 329 -7.06 22.92 5.08
C MET A 329 -6.66 21.46 5.22
N VAL A 330 -5.39 21.15 4.99
CA VAL A 330 -4.92 19.74 4.96
C VAL A 330 -4.90 19.17 6.36
N MET A 331 -4.23 19.83 7.30
CA MET A 331 -4.08 19.33 8.67
C MET A 331 -5.44 19.14 9.39
N PRO A 332 -6.41 20.08 9.32
CA PRO A 332 -7.73 19.84 9.88
C PRO A 332 -8.50 18.70 9.22
N SER A 333 -8.31 18.48 7.91
CA SER A 333 -8.96 17.37 7.20
C SER A 333 -8.43 16.00 7.63
N GLU A 334 -7.15 15.94 8.00
CA GLU A 334 -6.50 14.71 8.49
C GLU A 334 -7.08 14.23 9.82
N ILE A 335 -7.57 15.15 10.70
CA ILE A 335 -8.21 14.76 11.96
C ILE A 335 -9.31 13.75 11.69
N GLY A 336 -10.27 14.15 10.82
CA GLY A 336 -11.39 13.31 10.44
C GLY A 336 -10.96 12.02 9.76
N ALA A 337 -10.03 12.12 8.82
CA ALA A 337 -9.57 10.98 8.03
C ALA A 337 -8.85 9.91 8.88
N ASN A 338 -7.87 10.33 9.69
CA ASN A 338 -7.05 9.41 10.48
C ASN A 338 -7.87 8.72 11.56
N LEU A 339 -8.70 9.49 12.31
CA LEU A 339 -9.51 8.94 13.39
C LEU A 339 -10.68 8.11 12.86
N SER A 340 -11.19 8.41 11.66
CA SER A 340 -12.20 7.57 11.02
C SER A 340 -11.67 6.20 10.64
N LEU A 341 -10.42 6.09 10.18
CA LEU A 341 -9.76 4.81 9.98
C LEU A 341 -9.58 4.04 11.30
N GLY A 342 -9.29 4.76 12.38
CA GLY A 342 -9.25 4.20 13.73
C GLY A 342 -10.60 3.66 14.20
N GLY A 343 -11.67 4.45 14.05
CA GLY A 343 -13.03 4.06 14.45
C GLY A 343 -13.58 2.90 13.62
N SER A 344 -13.33 2.88 12.32
CA SER A 344 -13.70 1.74 11.46
C SER A 344 -12.94 0.47 11.83
N SER A 345 -11.66 0.59 12.22
CA SER A 345 -10.86 -0.54 12.72
C SER A 345 -11.40 -1.07 14.06
N LEU A 346 -11.85 -0.20 14.97
CA LEU A 346 -12.53 -0.62 16.20
C LEU A 346 -13.81 -1.41 15.91
N ALA A 347 -14.61 -0.98 14.94
CA ALA A 347 -15.83 -1.69 14.54
C ALA A 347 -15.50 -3.08 13.97
N VAL A 348 -14.44 -3.19 13.18
CA VAL A 348 -13.95 -4.49 12.69
C VAL A 348 -13.50 -5.37 13.85
N ALA A 349 -12.71 -4.83 14.78
CA ALA A 349 -12.26 -5.57 15.96
C ALA A 349 -13.43 -6.06 16.84
N TRP A 350 -14.49 -5.28 16.92
CA TRP A 350 -15.72 -5.63 17.66
C TRP A 350 -16.48 -6.78 17.00
N LYS A 351 -16.65 -6.75 15.68
CA LYS A 351 -17.55 -7.64 14.95
C LYS A 351 -16.86 -8.89 14.40
N THR A 352 -15.56 -8.87 14.15
CA THR A 352 -14.84 -10.01 13.56
C THR A 352 -14.79 -11.21 14.50
N LYS A 353 -14.92 -12.39 13.94
CA LYS A 353 -14.70 -13.67 14.63
C LYS A 353 -13.25 -14.15 14.50
N ASN A 354 -12.45 -13.56 13.62
CA ASN A 354 -11.06 -13.92 13.39
C ASN A 354 -10.16 -13.27 14.46
N PRO A 355 -9.48 -14.04 15.34
CA PRO A 355 -8.65 -13.49 16.40
C PRO A 355 -7.46 -12.68 15.90
N GLU A 356 -6.85 -13.09 14.79
CA GLU A 356 -5.70 -12.41 14.18
C GLU A 356 -6.12 -11.06 13.59
N LEU A 357 -7.25 -11.03 12.88
CA LEU A 357 -7.82 -9.78 12.38
C LEU A 357 -8.23 -8.85 13.52
N ARG A 358 -8.78 -9.39 14.62
CA ARG A 358 -9.14 -8.60 15.81
C ARG A 358 -7.92 -7.91 16.42
N GLN A 359 -6.82 -8.64 16.63
CA GLN A 359 -5.59 -8.08 17.17
C GLN A 359 -5.01 -7.01 16.25
N THR A 360 -4.95 -7.29 14.96
CA THR A 360 -4.51 -6.33 13.93
C THR A 360 -5.37 -5.07 13.95
N ALA A 361 -6.69 -5.21 14.01
CA ALA A 361 -7.61 -4.10 14.01
C ALA A 361 -7.55 -3.25 15.28
N LEU A 362 -7.35 -3.86 16.45
CA LEU A 362 -7.15 -3.14 17.71
C LEU A 362 -5.84 -2.34 17.71
N ALA A 363 -4.73 -2.96 17.29
CA ALA A 363 -3.44 -2.29 17.20
C ALA A 363 -3.50 -1.12 16.19
N ALA A 364 -4.14 -1.34 15.05
CA ALA A 364 -4.34 -0.33 14.03
C ALA A 364 -5.20 0.84 14.50
N ALA A 365 -6.28 0.55 15.23
CA ALA A 365 -7.14 1.57 15.83
C ALA A 365 -6.37 2.42 16.85
N ALA A 366 -5.61 1.78 17.75
CA ALA A 366 -4.79 2.49 18.72
C ALA A 366 -3.77 3.42 18.03
N SER A 367 -3.07 2.94 17.00
CA SER A 367 -2.13 3.74 16.20
C SER A 367 -2.79 4.97 15.57
N ALA A 368 -3.94 4.78 14.91
CA ALA A 368 -4.64 5.85 14.21
C ALA A 368 -5.24 6.89 15.18
N ILE A 369 -5.88 6.44 16.26
CA ILE A 369 -6.56 7.34 17.20
C ILE A 369 -5.55 8.08 18.09
N MET A 370 -4.56 7.39 18.64
CA MET A 370 -3.63 8.00 19.60
C MET A 370 -2.57 8.85 18.91
N ALA A 371 -1.92 8.33 17.87
CA ALA A 371 -0.79 8.97 17.24
C ALA A 371 -1.10 9.59 15.85
N GLY A 372 -2.30 9.40 15.31
CA GLY A 372 -2.64 9.84 13.95
C GLY A 372 -1.95 9.01 12.85
N ILE A 373 -1.32 7.88 13.19
CA ILE A 373 -0.64 7.02 12.23
C ILE A 373 -1.67 6.04 11.66
N SER A 374 -2.22 6.41 10.51
CA SER A 374 -3.38 5.73 9.91
C SER A 374 -3.04 4.57 8.98
N GLU A 375 -1.77 4.40 8.59
CA GLU A 375 -1.33 3.37 7.65
C GLU A 375 -1.66 1.94 8.10
N PRO A 376 -1.48 1.54 9.38
CA PRO A 376 -1.88 0.22 9.83
C PRO A 376 -3.39 -0.03 9.69
N ALA A 377 -4.21 0.98 10.00
CA ALA A 377 -5.66 0.90 9.86
C ALA A 377 -6.09 0.84 8.39
N LEU A 378 -5.43 1.64 7.55
CA LEU A 378 -5.70 1.70 6.12
C LEU A 378 -5.35 0.36 5.44
N TYR A 379 -4.10 -0.09 5.56
CA TYR A 379 -3.63 -1.28 4.83
C TYR A 379 -3.99 -2.58 5.53
N GLY A 380 -3.93 -2.62 6.86
CA GLY A 380 -4.22 -3.81 7.64
C GLY A 380 -5.70 -4.18 7.69
N VAL A 381 -6.58 -3.18 7.65
CA VAL A 381 -8.02 -3.36 7.87
C VAL A 381 -8.86 -2.81 6.71
N ALA A 382 -8.82 -1.49 6.48
CA ALA A 382 -9.81 -0.81 5.65
C ALA A 382 -9.76 -1.25 4.16
N VAL A 383 -8.55 -1.28 3.57
CA VAL A 383 -8.35 -1.70 2.16
C VAL A 383 -8.66 -3.19 1.97
N ARG A 384 -8.31 -4.03 2.95
CA ARG A 384 -8.56 -5.49 2.88
C ARG A 384 -10.04 -5.81 2.88
N LEU A 385 -10.83 -5.09 3.68
CA LEU A 385 -12.25 -5.36 3.87
C LEU A 385 -13.15 -4.44 3.02
N LYS A 386 -12.60 -3.41 2.38
CA LYS A 386 -13.25 -2.45 1.47
C LYS A 386 -14.35 -1.59 2.10
N ARG A 387 -15.38 -2.19 2.73
CA ARG A 387 -16.51 -1.44 3.33
C ARG A 387 -16.10 -0.56 4.51
N PRO A 388 -15.17 -0.97 5.41
CA PRO A 388 -14.59 -0.06 6.42
C PRO A 388 -13.86 1.14 5.80
N LEU A 389 -13.25 0.98 4.61
CA LEU A 389 -12.68 2.11 3.87
C LEU A 389 -13.78 3.10 3.46
N ILE A 390 -14.87 2.60 2.87
CA ILE A 390 -16.01 3.45 2.46
C ILE A 390 -16.58 4.20 3.67
N ALA A 391 -16.77 3.51 4.80
CA ALA A 391 -17.22 4.14 6.05
C ALA A 391 -16.27 5.27 6.49
N SER A 392 -14.96 5.05 6.39
CA SER A 392 -13.94 6.05 6.75
C SER A 392 -13.95 7.24 5.79
N LEU A 393 -14.15 7.03 4.48
CA LEU A 393 -14.24 8.12 3.50
C LEU A 393 -15.47 9.02 3.77
N ILE A 394 -16.63 8.41 4.04
CA ILE A 394 -17.85 9.15 4.37
C ILE A 394 -17.68 9.91 5.68
N SER A 395 -17.17 9.25 6.71
CA SER A 395 -16.90 9.88 8.02
C SER A 395 -15.86 10.99 7.89
N GLY A 396 -14.80 10.79 7.14
CA GLY A 396 -13.76 11.77 6.86
C GLY A 396 -14.32 13.02 6.16
N PHE A 397 -15.26 12.86 5.22
CA PHE A 397 -15.98 13.97 4.61
C PHE A 397 -16.75 14.80 5.64
N ILE A 398 -17.59 14.15 6.45
CA ILE A 398 -18.43 14.82 7.44
C ILE A 398 -17.58 15.52 8.50
N CYS A 399 -16.55 14.84 9.02
CA CYS A 399 -15.65 15.41 10.01
C CYS A 399 -14.81 16.54 9.45
N GLY A 400 -14.35 16.43 8.20
CA GLY A 400 -13.67 17.51 7.50
C GLY A 400 -14.57 18.72 7.30
N ALA A 401 -15.87 18.53 7.01
CA ALA A 401 -16.85 19.60 6.92
C ALA A 401 -16.99 20.34 8.26
N VAL A 402 -17.12 19.60 9.36
CA VAL A 402 -17.22 20.18 10.72
C VAL A 402 -15.94 20.92 11.08
N ALA A 403 -14.76 20.33 10.83
CA ALA A 403 -13.47 20.97 11.10
C ALA A 403 -13.29 22.28 10.29
N GLY A 404 -13.67 22.26 9.02
CA GLY A 404 -13.62 23.43 8.15
C GLY A 404 -14.60 24.54 8.57
N MET A 405 -15.83 24.17 8.93
CA MET A 405 -16.83 25.14 9.45
C MET A 405 -16.43 25.74 10.80
N ALA A 406 -15.77 24.94 11.66
CA ALA A 406 -15.22 25.40 12.92
C ALA A 406 -13.96 26.27 12.75
N GLY A 407 -13.42 26.39 11.53
CA GLY A 407 -12.22 27.16 11.25
C GLY A 407 -10.97 26.62 11.92
N LEU A 408 -10.89 25.31 12.13
CA LEU A 408 -9.72 24.69 12.72
C LEU A 408 -8.48 24.90 11.84
N ALA A 409 -7.34 25.17 12.49
CA ALA A 409 -6.06 25.30 11.82
C ALA A 409 -4.96 24.71 12.69
N SER A 410 -3.95 24.11 12.08
CA SER A 410 -2.79 23.58 12.77
C SER A 410 -1.64 24.57 12.78
N HIS A 411 -0.95 24.68 13.91
CA HIS A 411 0.26 25.49 14.09
C HIS A 411 1.54 24.68 13.95
N SER A 412 1.43 23.38 13.75
CA SER A 412 2.58 22.50 13.51
C SER A 412 2.23 21.38 12.54
N MET A 413 3.25 20.63 12.12
CA MET A 413 3.08 19.55 11.16
C MET A 413 3.33 18.20 11.82
N ALA A 414 2.46 17.81 12.73
CA ALA A 414 2.43 16.46 13.30
C ALA A 414 1.16 15.73 12.81
N ALA A 415 1.26 14.41 12.56
CA ALA A 415 0.08 13.63 12.17
C ALA A 415 -1.03 13.79 13.21
N PRO A 416 -2.25 14.24 12.82
CA PRO A 416 -3.32 14.51 13.76
C PRO A 416 -3.84 13.25 14.44
N GLY A 417 -3.68 13.21 15.74
CA GLY A 417 -4.16 12.17 16.64
C GLY A 417 -4.41 12.76 18.03
N LEU A 418 -4.85 11.93 18.97
CA LEU A 418 -5.17 12.40 20.31
C LEU A 418 -3.97 13.10 20.98
N PHE A 419 -2.76 12.52 20.87
CA PHE A 419 -1.55 13.07 21.50
C PHE A 419 -1.07 14.36 20.84
N THR A 420 -1.33 14.56 19.56
CA THR A 420 -0.91 15.73 18.80
C THR A 420 -2.01 16.79 18.65
N SER A 421 -3.16 16.60 19.31
CA SER A 421 -4.31 17.50 19.22
C SER A 421 -4.00 18.95 19.63
N VAL A 422 -3.01 19.15 20.50
CA VAL A 422 -2.55 20.47 20.96
C VAL A 422 -2.10 21.39 19.82
N GLN A 423 -1.66 20.84 18.68
CA GLN A 423 -1.24 21.64 17.53
C GLN A 423 -2.38 22.49 16.93
N PHE A 424 -3.64 22.16 17.24
CA PHE A 424 -4.82 22.89 16.77
C PHE A 424 -5.34 23.91 17.81
N PHE A 425 -4.67 24.02 18.96
CA PHE A 425 -5.05 25.00 19.96
C PHE A 425 -4.66 26.40 19.53
N ASP A 426 -5.63 27.30 19.47
CA ASP A 426 -5.42 28.73 19.22
C ASP A 426 -5.67 29.49 20.52
N PRO A 427 -4.63 30.13 21.10
CA PRO A 427 -4.81 30.95 22.31
C PRO A 427 -5.80 32.11 22.13
N ALA A 428 -5.93 32.63 20.91
CA ALA A 428 -6.91 33.67 20.59
C ALA A 428 -8.36 33.17 20.56
N ASN A 429 -8.56 31.87 20.35
CA ASN A 429 -9.86 31.21 20.35
C ASN A 429 -9.78 29.86 21.10
N PRO A 430 -9.88 29.87 22.45
CA PRO A 430 -9.78 28.63 23.25
C PRO A 430 -10.83 27.57 22.90
N MET A 431 -11.95 27.97 22.26
CA MET A 431 -12.99 27.04 21.82
C MET A 431 -12.51 26.05 20.76
N THR A 432 -11.39 26.34 20.08
CA THR A 432 -10.79 25.43 19.07
C THR A 432 -10.48 24.05 19.65
N ILE A 433 -10.05 23.97 20.92
CA ILE A 433 -9.75 22.70 21.56
C ILE A 433 -11.01 21.83 21.74
N VAL A 434 -12.16 22.45 22.05
CA VAL A 434 -13.45 21.78 22.17
C VAL A 434 -13.88 21.22 20.80
N TRP A 435 -13.72 22.01 19.75
CA TRP A 435 -14.01 21.58 18.39
C TRP A 435 -13.10 20.45 17.93
N VAL A 436 -11.81 20.49 18.26
CA VAL A 436 -10.85 19.42 17.91
C VAL A 436 -11.29 18.10 18.53
N PHE A 437 -11.53 18.07 19.85
CA PHE A 437 -11.98 16.84 20.53
C PHE A 437 -13.38 16.42 20.06
N GLY A 438 -14.26 17.38 19.74
CA GLY A 438 -15.58 17.09 19.17
C GLY A 438 -15.48 16.40 17.82
N VAL A 439 -14.63 16.90 16.92
CA VAL A 439 -14.36 16.28 15.59
C VAL A 439 -13.71 14.91 15.75
N MET A 440 -12.76 14.77 16.67
CA MET A 440 -12.10 13.48 16.96
C MET A 440 -13.12 12.45 17.43
N GLY A 441 -13.95 12.80 18.41
CA GLY A 441 -15.01 11.92 18.90
C GLY A 441 -16.02 11.55 17.83
N LEU A 442 -16.46 12.56 17.05
CA LEU A 442 -17.36 12.35 15.90
C LEU A 442 -16.74 11.37 14.88
N ALA A 443 -15.48 11.54 14.54
CA ALA A 443 -14.81 10.70 13.55
C ALA A 443 -14.79 9.22 13.98
N VAL A 444 -14.44 8.96 15.25
CA VAL A 444 -14.40 7.61 15.79
C VAL A 444 -15.79 6.99 15.85
N VAL A 445 -16.76 7.70 16.41
CA VAL A 445 -18.12 7.18 16.60
C VAL A 445 -18.83 6.99 15.26
N LEU A 446 -18.76 7.97 14.37
CA LEU A 446 -19.44 7.92 13.09
C LEU A 446 -18.88 6.81 12.20
N SER A 447 -17.56 6.70 12.08
CA SER A 447 -16.94 5.64 11.27
C SER A 447 -17.17 4.26 11.86
N PHE A 448 -17.20 4.13 13.19
CA PHE A 448 -17.55 2.90 13.89
C PHE A 448 -18.99 2.47 13.52
N VAL A 449 -19.96 3.37 13.69
CA VAL A 449 -21.37 3.09 13.39
C VAL A 449 -21.57 2.80 11.90
N LEU A 450 -21.00 3.61 11.01
CA LEU A 450 -21.08 3.38 9.56
C LEU A 450 -20.49 2.02 9.15
N THR A 451 -19.38 1.61 9.75
CA THR A 451 -18.76 0.31 9.47
C THR A 451 -19.67 -0.84 9.89
N LEU A 452 -20.36 -0.71 11.04
CA LEU A 452 -21.33 -1.71 11.49
C LEU A 452 -22.57 -1.78 10.58
N LEU A 453 -23.07 -0.62 10.14
CA LEU A 453 -24.23 -0.52 9.26
C LEU A 453 -23.94 -1.06 7.84
N LEU A 454 -22.81 -0.68 7.26
CA LEU A 454 -22.39 -1.19 5.95
C LEU A 454 -22.04 -2.68 6.01
N GLY A 455 -21.65 -3.16 7.20
CA GLY A 455 -21.12 -4.50 7.40
C GLY A 455 -19.78 -4.69 6.67
N PHE A 456 -19.22 -5.86 6.76
CA PHE A 456 -18.05 -6.30 5.97
C PHE A 456 -18.04 -7.82 5.89
N GLU A 457 -17.39 -8.34 4.86
CA GLU A 457 -17.14 -9.78 4.74
C GLU A 457 -15.95 -10.13 5.64
N ASP A 458 -16.22 -10.93 6.68
CA ASP A 458 -15.19 -11.34 7.63
C ASP A 458 -14.17 -12.28 6.95
N ILE A 459 -12.93 -12.24 7.42
CA ILE A 459 -11.92 -13.18 6.95
C ILE A 459 -12.11 -14.49 7.70
N PRO A 460 -12.34 -15.61 6.98
CA PRO A 460 -12.57 -16.89 7.63
C PRO A 460 -11.44 -17.26 8.59
N VAL A 461 -11.79 -17.75 9.76
CA VAL A 461 -10.83 -18.35 10.70
C VAL A 461 -10.40 -19.68 10.09
N GLU A 462 -9.10 -19.88 9.90
CA GLU A 462 -8.60 -21.24 9.63
C GLU A 462 -8.78 -22.04 10.93
N ASP A 463 -9.75 -22.96 10.94
CA ASP A 463 -10.07 -23.77 12.10
C ASP A 463 -8.84 -24.57 12.53
N GLU A 464 -8.38 -24.38 13.79
CA GLU A 464 -7.32 -25.23 14.37
C GLU A 464 -7.75 -26.71 14.41
N ALA A 465 -9.06 -26.97 14.46
CA ALA A 465 -9.62 -28.31 14.35
C ALA A 465 -9.44 -28.88 12.93
N GLU A 466 -9.49 -28.07 11.89
CA GLU A 466 -9.21 -28.46 10.50
C GLU A 466 -7.72 -28.66 10.29
N LYS A 467 -6.86 -27.84 10.91
CA LYS A 467 -5.41 -28.06 11.00
C LYS A 467 -5.05 -29.34 11.75
N ALA A 468 -5.75 -29.62 12.86
CA ALA A 468 -5.53 -30.85 13.64
C ALA A 468 -6.02 -32.10 12.90
N ARG A 469 -7.15 -32.04 12.18
CA ARG A 469 -7.63 -33.13 11.32
C ARG A 469 -6.74 -33.38 10.13
N ALA A 470 -6.22 -32.33 9.49
CA ALA A 470 -5.25 -32.46 8.40
C ALA A 470 -3.93 -33.09 8.87
N LEU A 471 -3.57 -32.86 10.14
CA LEU A 471 -2.40 -33.50 10.78
C LEU A 471 -2.64 -34.98 11.09
N GLN A 472 -3.86 -35.36 11.47
CA GLN A 472 -4.23 -36.75 11.79
C GLN A 472 -4.47 -37.61 10.55
N THR A 473 -4.82 -37.02 9.42
CA THR A 473 -5.06 -37.69 8.14
C THR A 473 -3.85 -37.73 7.22
N ALA A 474 -2.70 -37.11 7.62
CA ALA A 474 -1.46 -37.26 6.89
C ALA A 474 -1.00 -38.75 6.97
N PRO A 475 -0.76 -39.44 5.84
CA PRO A 475 -0.30 -40.82 5.87
C PRO A 475 1.04 -40.86 6.58
N VAL A 476 1.10 -41.70 7.62
CA VAL A 476 2.37 -42.07 8.30
C VAL A 476 3.28 -42.67 7.24
N GLN A 477 4.26 -41.91 6.77
CA GLN A 477 5.33 -42.46 5.97
C GLN A 477 6.09 -43.46 6.87
N ASN A 478 5.86 -44.74 6.61
CA ASN A 478 6.60 -45.86 7.19
C ASN A 478 8.11 -45.67 6.91
N LYS A 479 8.84 -45.24 7.92
CA LYS A 479 10.28 -45.45 7.99
C LYS A 479 10.57 -46.91 8.28
N ALA A 480 10.41 -47.75 7.29
CA ALA A 480 10.79 -49.14 7.32
C ALA A 480 11.26 -49.58 5.94
N ALA A 481 12.40 -49.06 5.50
CA ALA A 481 13.20 -49.63 4.44
C ALA A 481 14.56 -48.94 4.41
N GLU A 482 15.36 -49.15 5.49
CA GLU A 482 16.82 -49.09 5.48
C GLU A 482 17.25 -49.76 6.78
N ALA A 483 17.38 -51.08 6.70
CA ALA A 483 18.22 -51.93 7.54
C ALA A 483 19.01 -52.86 6.61
#